data_713af99484ed834cdc21a2e326059c77
#
_entry.id   713af99484ed834cdc21a2e326059c77
#
_cell.length_a   1.000
_cell.length_b   1.000
_cell.length_c   1.000
_cell.angle_alpha   90.00
_cell.angle_beta   90.00
_cell.angle_gamma   90.00
#
_symmetry.space_group_name_H-M   'P 1'
#
loop_
_entity.id
_entity.type
_entity.pdbx_description
1 polymer ?
#
loop_
_entity_poly.entity_id
_entity_poly.type
_entity_poly.pdbx_seq_one_letter_code
_entity_poly.pdbx_strand_id
1 'polypeptide(L)'
;VSIGIRLTEAAFSLSNPSLEFDAMNYSIQKFQNALSDAERQVLQLCLQEAMQAVPDDAVPWYLGDAASPTGYLKPEHAKVLLSLRQDWLTEPQGLRWDTPEKTPASRSLALAKLAAELSDLGHVTGWRNEKFSYWPDTTILANGHPIEPTDKLAAAFEMERAAYRFFGLRAHAVHVNGFTEDGYMWCGRRSMAKATDPGMLDNMAAGGLTVGESLQSCGVREMAEEAGLSEALALSAVAQGQVTTCRAVPRGWHYETLWVYNLLMPADLKPVNQDGEVAEFSLLSPQQVVQAIAEKQMTVDAACVVAHAVLHACGLQEVEQNGAVVQRAL
;
A
#
# COMPACT_ATOMS: atom_id res chain seq x y z
N VAL A 1 11.00 13.70 -55.03
CA VAL A 1 10.19 12.52 -54.65
C VAL A 1 10.20 12.47 -53.13
N SER A 2 9.18 13.10 -52.51
CA SER A 2 8.98 13.08 -51.06
C SER A 2 8.13 11.87 -50.69
N ILE A 3 8.68 10.95 -49.93
CA ILE A 3 7.93 9.84 -49.34
C ILE A 3 7.38 10.34 -47.99
N GLY A 4 6.10 10.64 -47.97
CA GLY A 4 5.36 10.98 -46.75
C GLY A 4 5.08 9.71 -45.98
N ILE A 5 5.64 9.58 -44.79
CA ILE A 5 5.27 8.58 -43.81
C ILE A 5 4.02 9.11 -43.13
N ARG A 6 2.86 8.50 -43.41
CA ARG A 6 1.64 8.69 -42.62
C ARG A 6 1.79 7.85 -41.34
N LEU A 7 2.03 8.53 -40.24
CA LEU A 7 1.74 7.98 -38.91
C LEU A 7 0.23 7.93 -38.76
N THR A 8 -0.35 6.76 -38.78
CA THR A 8 -1.73 6.54 -38.34
C THR A 8 -1.75 6.68 -36.83
N GLU A 9 -2.16 7.85 -36.34
CA GLU A 9 -2.66 8.03 -35.01
C GLU A 9 -3.92 7.14 -34.88
N ALA A 10 -3.77 5.98 -34.22
CA ALA A 10 -4.91 5.28 -33.69
C ALA A 10 -5.45 6.17 -32.58
N ALA A 11 -6.57 6.83 -32.86
CA ALA A 11 -7.31 7.61 -31.90
C ALA A 11 -7.68 6.69 -30.72
N PHE A 12 -7.02 6.84 -29.59
CA PHE A 12 -7.55 6.41 -28.32
C PHE A 12 -8.83 7.23 -28.09
N SER A 13 -9.96 6.64 -28.44
CA SER A 13 -11.28 7.11 -28.06
C SER A 13 -11.24 7.34 -26.55
N LEU A 14 -11.67 8.52 -26.11
CA LEU A 14 -11.96 8.81 -24.70
C LEU A 14 -12.96 7.74 -24.24
N SER A 15 -12.44 6.69 -23.58
CA SER A 15 -13.24 5.58 -23.08
C SER A 15 -14.13 6.12 -21.96
N ASN A 16 -15.36 5.67 -21.94
CA ASN A 16 -16.34 6.04 -20.93
C ASN A 16 -15.88 5.34 -19.61
N PRO A 17 -15.58 6.07 -18.52
CA PRO A 17 -15.11 5.48 -17.26
C PRO A 17 -15.99 4.34 -16.72
N SER A 18 -17.31 4.38 -17.00
CA SER A 18 -18.21 3.28 -16.62
C SER A 18 -17.94 1.98 -17.39
N LEU A 19 -17.53 2.07 -18.67
CA LEU A 19 -17.21 0.87 -19.48
C LEU A 19 -15.88 0.22 -19.03
N GLU A 20 -14.90 1.01 -18.64
CA GLU A 20 -13.64 0.49 -18.09
C GLU A 20 -13.86 -0.20 -16.75
N PHE A 21 -14.68 0.38 -15.88
CA PHE A 21 -15.07 -0.21 -14.61
C PHE A 21 -15.80 -1.56 -14.80
N ASP A 22 -16.77 -1.62 -15.73
CA ASP A 22 -17.51 -2.85 -16.03
C ASP A 22 -16.60 -3.94 -16.62
N ALA A 23 -15.70 -3.58 -17.53
CA ALA A 23 -14.75 -4.51 -18.13
C ALA A 23 -13.77 -5.06 -17.07
N MET A 24 -13.28 -4.22 -16.15
CA MET A 24 -12.42 -4.61 -15.05
C MET A 24 -13.14 -5.59 -14.12
N ASN A 25 -14.35 -5.27 -13.68
CA ASN A 25 -15.15 -6.15 -12.82
C ASN A 25 -15.42 -7.50 -13.49
N TYR A 26 -15.70 -7.50 -14.78
CA TYR A 26 -15.88 -8.74 -15.54
C TYR A 26 -14.63 -9.61 -15.58
N SER A 27 -13.46 -9.00 -15.73
CA SER A 27 -12.17 -9.71 -15.66
C SER A 27 -11.96 -10.35 -14.30
N ILE A 28 -12.17 -9.61 -13.21
CA ILE A 28 -12.02 -10.14 -11.84
C ILE A 28 -13.06 -11.24 -11.57
N GLN A 29 -14.28 -11.10 -12.10
CA GLN A 29 -15.29 -12.15 -11.99
C GLN A 29 -14.88 -13.44 -12.72
N LYS A 30 -14.20 -13.35 -13.88
CA LYS A 30 -13.61 -14.53 -14.55
C LYS A 30 -12.55 -15.18 -13.65
N PHE A 31 -11.68 -14.38 -13.03
CA PHE A 31 -10.72 -14.89 -12.07
C PHE A 31 -11.42 -15.63 -10.93
N GLN A 32 -12.42 -15.01 -10.29
CA GLN A 32 -13.20 -15.64 -9.20
C GLN A 32 -13.87 -16.94 -9.61
N ASN A 33 -14.52 -16.96 -10.80
CA ASN A 33 -15.27 -18.11 -11.29
C ASN A 33 -14.36 -19.30 -11.64
N ALA A 34 -13.08 -19.04 -11.91
CA ALA A 34 -12.10 -20.10 -12.15
C ALA A 34 -11.63 -20.79 -10.86
N LEU A 35 -11.90 -20.22 -9.68
CA LEU A 35 -11.46 -20.76 -8.40
C LEU A 35 -12.46 -21.75 -7.81
N SER A 36 -11.94 -22.86 -7.28
CA SER A 36 -12.66 -23.79 -6.41
C SER A 36 -12.91 -23.14 -5.03
N ASP A 37 -13.81 -23.74 -4.24
CA ASP A 37 -14.09 -23.29 -2.87
C ASP A 37 -12.86 -23.39 -1.97
N ALA A 38 -12.02 -24.41 -2.15
CA ALA A 38 -10.77 -24.56 -1.41
C ALA A 38 -9.77 -23.41 -1.71
N GLU A 39 -9.66 -23.01 -2.97
CA GLU A 39 -8.81 -21.87 -3.39
C GLU A 39 -9.36 -20.55 -2.87
N ARG A 40 -10.68 -20.34 -2.85
CA ARG A 40 -11.30 -19.15 -2.23
C ARG A 40 -11.02 -19.11 -0.72
N GLN A 41 -11.02 -20.26 -0.05
CA GLN A 41 -10.69 -20.35 1.37
C GLN A 41 -9.23 -19.93 1.64
N VAL A 42 -8.28 -20.23 0.74
CA VAL A 42 -6.88 -19.72 0.86
C VAL A 42 -6.87 -18.20 0.89
N LEU A 43 -7.61 -17.53 0.00
CA LEU A 43 -7.69 -16.08 -0.02
C LEU A 43 -8.34 -15.50 1.25
N GLN A 44 -9.38 -16.15 1.76
CA GLN A 44 -10.03 -15.73 3.03
C GLN A 44 -9.09 -15.84 4.22
N LEU A 45 -8.34 -16.94 4.32
CA LEU A 45 -7.33 -17.12 5.36
C LEU A 45 -6.20 -16.08 5.25
N CYS A 46 -5.75 -15.77 4.03
CA CYS A 46 -4.76 -14.73 3.81
C CYS A 46 -5.20 -13.38 4.39
N LEU A 47 -6.46 -12.96 4.17
CA LEU A 47 -6.99 -11.72 4.74
C LEU A 47 -7.13 -11.78 6.27
N GLN A 48 -7.50 -12.92 6.83
CA GLN A 48 -7.58 -13.08 8.29
C GLN A 48 -6.19 -13.00 8.96
N GLU A 49 -5.16 -13.52 8.30
CA GLU A 49 -3.77 -13.48 8.78
C GLU A 49 -3.07 -12.13 8.56
N ALA A 50 -3.64 -11.26 7.73
CA ALA A 50 -3.07 -9.96 7.38
C ALA A 50 -2.90 -9.04 8.60
N MET A 51 -3.90 -9.06 9.48
CA MET A 51 -3.92 -8.31 10.73
C MET A 51 -3.58 -9.21 11.89
N GLN A 52 -2.30 -9.31 12.21
CA GLN A 52 -1.89 -9.94 13.47
C GLN A 52 -2.27 -9.03 14.64
N ALA A 53 -2.77 -9.62 15.70
CA ALA A 53 -2.98 -8.88 16.94
C ALA A 53 -1.66 -8.27 17.40
N VAL A 54 -1.71 -7.01 17.82
CA VAL A 54 -0.55 -6.38 18.47
C VAL A 54 -0.26 -7.19 19.72
N PRO A 55 0.96 -7.74 19.91
CA PRO A 55 1.27 -8.53 21.10
C PRO A 55 1.09 -7.74 22.39
N ASP A 56 0.78 -8.44 23.48
CA ASP A 56 0.54 -7.84 24.80
C ASP A 56 1.76 -7.08 25.34
N ASP A 57 2.97 -7.43 24.90
CA ASP A 57 4.21 -6.78 25.28
C ASP A 57 4.60 -5.55 24.42
N ALA A 58 3.87 -5.30 23.32
CA ALA A 58 4.08 -4.10 22.53
C ALA A 58 3.74 -2.86 23.34
N VAL A 59 4.60 -1.85 23.26
CA VAL A 59 4.44 -0.60 24.00
C VAL A 59 3.81 0.44 23.10
N PRO A 60 2.51 0.77 23.29
CA PRO A 60 1.89 1.85 22.55
C PRO A 60 2.56 3.18 22.89
N TRP A 61 2.65 4.08 21.91
CA TRP A 61 3.12 5.42 22.18
C TRP A 61 2.15 6.46 21.61
N TYR A 62 2.12 7.63 22.25
CA TYR A 62 1.15 8.68 22.01
C TYR A 62 1.86 10.01 21.71
N LEU A 63 1.39 10.73 20.70
CA LEU A 63 1.87 12.08 20.37
C LEU A 63 1.09 13.14 21.16
N GLY A 64 1.76 13.85 22.06
CA GLY A 64 1.11 14.89 22.86
C GLY A 64 -0.13 14.36 23.58
N ASP A 65 -1.27 15.04 23.46
CA ASP A 65 -2.52 14.68 24.11
C ASP A 65 -3.39 13.67 23.31
N ALA A 66 -2.79 12.96 22.33
CA ALA A 66 -3.54 11.99 21.54
C ALA A 66 -4.20 10.93 22.43
N ALA A 67 -5.49 10.66 22.19
CA ALA A 67 -6.26 9.64 22.91
C ALA A 67 -6.01 8.23 22.38
N SER A 68 -5.60 8.11 21.10
CA SER A 68 -5.28 6.84 20.44
C SER A 68 -3.77 6.71 20.25
N PRO A 69 -3.22 5.48 20.26
CA PRO A 69 -1.81 5.27 19.99
C PRO A 69 -1.41 5.86 18.62
N THR A 70 -0.28 6.52 18.59
CA THR A 70 0.38 6.98 17.36
C THR A 70 1.08 5.82 16.65
N GLY A 71 1.62 4.90 17.44
CA GLY A 71 2.28 3.69 16.96
C GLY A 71 2.56 2.71 18.08
N TYR A 72 3.27 1.63 17.75
CA TYR A 72 3.59 0.56 18.67
C TYR A 72 5.08 0.25 18.63
N LEU A 73 5.73 0.32 19.78
CA LEU A 73 7.15 0.02 19.92
C LEU A 73 7.34 -1.43 20.38
N LYS A 74 8.44 -2.05 19.96
CA LYS A 74 8.94 -3.21 20.68
C LYS A 74 9.47 -2.78 22.06
N PRO A 75 9.44 -3.64 23.09
CA PRO A 75 9.94 -3.29 24.42
C PRO A 75 11.38 -2.77 24.42
N GLU A 76 12.24 -3.34 23.57
CA GLU A 76 13.61 -2.88 23.38
C GLU A 76 13.72 -1.49 22.75
N HIS A 77 12.84 -1.17 21.79
CA HIS A 77 12.79 0.17 21.18
C HIS A 77 12.31 1.24 22.18
N ALA A 78 11.33 0.90 23.00
CA ALA A 78 10.86 1.78 24.08
C ALA A 78 12.00 2.12 25.06
N LYS A 79 12.80 1.13 25.47
CA LYS A 79 13.96 1.33 26.33
C LYS A 79 15.01 2.23 25.69
N VAL A 80 15.27 2.07 24.40
CA VAL A 80 16.19 2.94 23.65
C VAL A 80 15.70 4.38 23.66
N LEU A 81 14.44 4.65 23.35
CA LEU A 81 13.88 6.01 23.36
C LEU A 81 13.99 6.67 24.74
N LEU A 82 13.64 5.96 25.81
CA LEU A 82 13.74 6.46 27.18
C LEU A 82 15.20 6.74 27.60
N SER A 83 16.17 6.03 27.06
CA SER A 83 17.58 6.27 27.34
C SER A 83 18.15 7.47 26.58
N LEU A 84 17.60 7.78 25.41
CA LEU A 84 18.10 8.86 24.54
C LEU A 84 17.42 10.21 24.80
N ARG A 85 16.18 10.21 25.29
CA ARG A 85 15.34 11.41 25.35
C ARG A 85 14.54 11.52 26.65
N GLN A 86 14.52 12.71 27.25
CA GLN A 86 13.75 12.99 28.47
C GLN A 86 12.31 13.44 28.19
N ASP A 87 11.99 13.79 26.96
CA ASP A 87 10.64 14.18 26.52
C ASP A 87 9.74 12.98 26.18
N TRP A 88 10.24 11.76 26.39
CA TRP A 88 9.45 10.52 26.37
C TRP A 88 9.09 10.10 27.78
N LEU A 89 7.81 10.20 28.11
CA LEU A 89 7.30 9.93 29.47
C LEU A 89 6.67 8.53 29.50
N THR A 90 6.91 7.83 30.61
CA THR A 90 6.26 6.55 30.88
C THR A 90 4.90 6.81 31.52
N GLU A 91 3.84 6.24 30.95
CA GLU A 91 2.48 6.27 31.45
C GLU A 91 1.92 4.84 31.63
N PRO A 92 0.82 4.64 32.41
CA PRO A 92 0.24 3.30 32.59
C PRO A 92 -0.14 2.59 31.30
N GLN A 93 -0.52 3.35 30.24
CA GLN A 93 -0.94 2.83 28.95
C GLN A 93 0.20 2.72 27.92
N GLY A 94 1.43 3.18 28.23
CA GLY A 94 2.54 3.14 27.28
C GLY A 94 3.51 4.31 27.42
N LEU A 95 4.05 4.82 26.31
CA LEU A 95 4.91 5.99 26.29
C LEU A 95 4.16 7.19 25.69
N ARG A 96 4.42 8.37 26.22
CA ARG A 96 3.97 9.64 25.65
C ARG A 96 5.15 10.48 25.21
N TRP A 97 5.15 10.93 23.98
CA TRP A 97 6.07 11.95 23.52
C TRP A 97 5.49 13.33 23.86
N ASP A 98 5.89 13.82 25.06
CA ASP A 98 5.50 15.16 25.55
C ASP A 98 6.44 16.21 24.95
N THR A 99 6.33 16.39 23.66
CA THR A 99 7.20 17.29 22.91
C THR A 99 6.73 18.76 23.04
N PRO A 100 7.67 19.71 23.18
CA PRO A 100 7.36 21.13 23.05
C PRO A 100 6.96 21.52 21.61
N GLU A 101 7.25 20.66 20.65
CA GLU A 101 6.98 20.88 19.24
C GLU A 101 5.49 20.81 18.95
N LYS A 102 4.88 21.92 18.57
CA LYS A 102 3.41 22.02 18.40
C LYS A 102 2.96 22.04 16.94
N THR A 103 3.89 22.29 16.00
CA THR A 103 3.56 22.29 14.56
C THR A 103 4.02 21.02 13.88
N PRO A 104 3.37 20.59 12.76
CA PRO A 104 3.85 19.47 11.97
C PRO A 104 5.31 19.62 11.53
N ALA A 105 5.71 20.81 11.10
CA ALA A 105 7.07 21.08 10.64
C ALA A 105 8.10 20.94 11.77
N SER A 106 7.83 21.48 12.98
CA SER A 106 8.76 21.34 14.09
C SER A 106 8.85 19.90 14.61
N ARG A 107 7.73 19.18 14.65
CA ARG A 107 7.71 17.73 14.96
C ARG A 107 8.52 16.91 13.95
N SER A 108 8.34 17.19 12.66
CA SER A 108 9.10 16.54 11.59
C SER A 108 10.60 16.74 11.74
N LEU A 109 11.02 17.97 12.10
CA LEU A 109 12.44 18.27 12.33
C LEU A 109 13.01 17.52 13.55
N ALA A 110 12.26 17.46 14.65
CA ALA A 110 12.67 16.73 15.86
C ALA A 110 12.77 15.22 15.59
N LEU A 111 11.77 14.65 14.92
CA LEU A 111 11.74 13.22 14.56
C LEU A 111 12.81 12.87 13.52
N ALA A 112 13.11 13.76 12.58
CA ALA A 112 14.21 13.54 11.62
C ALA A 112 15.58 13.43 12.34
N LYS A 113 15.83 14.30 13.32
CA LYS A 113 17.05 14.24 14.14
C LYS A 113 17.12 12.95 14.95
N LEU A 114 16.00 12.55 15.57
CA LEU A 114 15.92 11.31 16.35
C LEU A 114 16.10 10.08 15.46
N ALA A 115 15.47 10.05 14.30
CA ALA A 115 15.61 8.95 13.33
C ALA A 115 17.06 8.82 12.83
N ALA A 116 17.75 9.93 12.56
CA ALA A 116 19.16 9.94 12.16
C ALA A 116 20.04 9.38 13.29
N GLU A 117 19.85 9.83 14.53
CA GLU A 117 20.59 9.32 15.70
C GLU A 117 20.34 7.81 15.93
N LEU A 118 19.09 7.35 15.79
CA LEU A 118 18.77 5.93 15.86
C LEU A 118 19.41 5.14 14.72
N SER A 119 19.58 5.74 13.56
CA SER A 119 20.30 5.13 12.43
C SER A 119 21.80 5.03 12.71
N ASP A 120 22.42 6.08 13.24
CA ASP A 120 23.83 6.09 13.62
C ASP A 120 24.15 5.06 14.72
N LEU A 121 23.20 4.82 15.62
CA LEU A 121 23.28 3.79 16.67
C LEU A 121 22.91 2.37 16.15
N GLY A 122 22.52 2.22 14.89
CA GLY A 122 22.19 0.93 14.28
C GLY A 122 20.78 0.40 14.60
N HIS A 123 19.91 1.18 15.24
CA HIS A 123 18.54 0.80 15.56
C HIS A 123 17.58 0.99 14.37
N VAL A 124 17.83 1.97 13.50
CA VAL A 124 17.12 2.19 12.24
C VAL A 124 18.03 1.83 11.09
N THR A 125 17.64 0.85 10.28
CA THR A 125 18.41 0.35 9.13
C THR A 125 17.61 0.44 7.84
N GLY A 126 18.30 0.50 6.70
CA GLY A 126 17.64 0.60 5.39
C GLY A 126 17.19 2.02 5.06
N TRP A 127 17.99 3.01 5.45
CA TRP A 127 17.79 4.43 5.14
C TRP A 127 17.65 4.68 3.64
N ARG A 128 16.65 5.45 3.23
CA ARG A 128 16.29 5.67 1.83
C ARG A 128 16.39 7.14 1.40
N ASN A 129 16.48 8.11 2.32
CA ASN A 129 16.28 9.54 2.08
C ASN A 129 14.89 9.85 1.51
N GLU A 130 13.92 9.07 1.92
CA GLU A 130 12.54 9.17 1.50
C GLU A 130 11.66 9.34 2.73
N LYS A 131 10.73 10.27 2.69
CA LYS A 131 9.85 10.57 3.82
C LYS A 131 8.44 10.12 3.54
N PHE A 132 7.80 9.63 4.59
CA PHE A 132 6.37 9.39 4.64
C PHE A 132 5.70 10.41 5.55
N SER A 133 4.48 10.78 5.22
CA SER A 133 3.60 11.57 6.08
C SER A 133 2.85 10.66 7.04
N TYR A 134 2.70 11.09 8.30
CA TYR A 134 1.87 10.41 9.27
C TYR A 134 0.55 11.17 9.49
N TRP A 135 -0.56 10.45 9.31
CA TRP A 135 -1.91 10.93 9.62
C TRP A 135 -2.50 10.10 10.77
N PRO A 136 -3.04 10.75 11.83
CA PRO A 136 -3.70 10.04 12.92
C PRO A 136 -4.91 9.23 12.44
N ASP A 137 -5.23 8.13 13.14
CA ASP A 137 -6.35 7.24 12.81
C ASP A 137 -7.76 7.86 12.89
N THR A 138 -7.87 9.09 13.36
CA THR A 138 -9.13 9.83 13.42
C THR A 138 -9.67 10.24 12.04
N THR A 139 -9.03 9.82 10.98
CA THR A 139 -9.38 10.13 9.60
C THR A 139 -10.39 9.14 9.00
N ILE A 140 -11.35 8.65 9.78
CA ILE A 140 -12.53 7.98 9.24
C ILE A 140 -13.63 9.02 9.10
N LEU A 141 -14.13 9.22 7.87
CA LEU A 141 -15.30 10.07 7.64
C LEU A 141 -16.49 9.54 8.42
N ALA A 142 -17.42 10.43 8.80
CA ALA A 142 -18.63 10.08 9.53
C ALA A 142 -19.50 9.01 8.84
N ASN A 143 -19.27 8.76 7.55
CA ASN A 143 -19.91 7.70 6.74
C ASN A 143 -19.15 6.35 6.77
N GLY A 144 -18.08 6.24 7.55
CA GLY A 144 -17.28 5.01 7.67
C GLY A 144 -16.24 4.81 6.55
N HIS A 145 -16.13 5.74 5.59
CA HIS A 145 -15.06 5.68 4.59
C HIS A 145 -13.76 6.23 5.13
N PRO A 146 -12.61 5.58 4.86
CA PRO A 146 -11.32 6.16 5.17
C PRO A 146 -11.16 7.48 4.40
N ILE A 147 -10.65 8.50 5.09
CA ILE A 147 -10.18 9.70 4.39
C ILE A 147 -8.91 9.29 3.65
N GLU A 148 -8.94 9.44 2.34
CA GLU A 148 -7.72 9.27 1.56
C GLU A 148 -6.66 10.26 2.05
N PRO A 149 -5.40 9.82 2.21
CA PRO A 149 -4.29 10.73 2.43
C PRO A 149 -4.26 11.72 1.26
N THR A 150 -4.56 12.97 1.53
CA THR A 150 -4.56 14.02 0.52
C THR A 150 -3.79 15.21 1.05
N ASP A 151 -3.31 16.07 0.15
CA ASP A 151 -2.66 17.35 0.49
C ASP A 151 -3.55 18.26 1.37
N LYS A 152 -4.86 18.01 1.42
CA LYS A 152 -5.84 18.78 2.21
C LYS A 152 -5.88 18.36 3.67
N LEU A 153 -5.39 17.16 4.00
CA LEU A 153 -5.25 16.69 5.37
C LEU A 153 -3.84 16.97 5.84
N ALA A 154 -3.68 17.91 6.74
CA ALA A 154 -2.38 18.19 7.33
C ALA A 154 -1.86 16.94 8.07
N ALA A 155 -0.74 16.40 7.63
CA ALA A 155 -0.02 15.37 8.37
C ALA A 155 0.36 15.88 9.76
N ALA A 156 0.36 15.01 10.75
CA ALA A 156 0.82 15.36 12.09
C ALA A 156 2.34 15.59 12.12
N PHE A 157 3.06 14.89 11.28
CA PHE A 157 4.50 15.02 11.00
C PHE A 157 4.90 14.22 9.76
N GLU A 158 6.14 14.43 9.32
CA GLU A 158 6.82 13.64 8.29
C GLU A 158 8.06 13.00 8.89
N MET A 159 8.42 11.80 8.45
CA MET A 159 9.61 11.10 8.91
C MET A 159 10.20 10.20 7.83
N GLU A 160 11.50 9.93 7.90
CA GLU A 160 12.19 8.91 7.09
C GLU A 160 11.46 7.56 7.15
N ARG A 161 11.14 6.99 5.97
CA ARG A 161 10.37 5.74 5.86
C ARG A 161 11.01 4.57 6.63
N ALA A 162 12.34 4.51 6.68
CA ALA A 162 13.05 3.45 7.39
C ALA A 162 12.74 3.42 8.89
N ALA A 163 12.42 4.58 9.49
CA ALA A 163 12.08 4.71 10.90
C ALA A 163 10.64 4.29 11.22
N TYR A 164 9.74 4.23 10.24
CA TYR A 164 8.34 3.86 10.47
C TYR A 164 8.21 2.52 11.20
N ARG A 165 9.00 1.52 10.81
CA ARG A 165 8.97 0.19 11.44
C ARG A 165 9.45 0.21 12.89
N PHE A 166 10.48 1.01 13.19
CA PHE A 166 10.98 1.17 14.55
C PHE A 166 9.91 1.77 15.47
N PHE A 167 9.21 2.80 15.00
CA PHE A 167 8.15 3.49 15.74
C PHE A 167 6.79 2.80 15.65
N GLY A 168 6.64 1.75 14.85
CA GLY A 168 5.38 1.06 14.63
C GLY A 168 4.29 1.96 14.06
N LEU A 169 4.67 2.90 13.20
CA LEU A 169 3.77 3.83 12.55
C LEU A 169 3.04 3.17 11.39
N ARG A 170 1.78 3.55 11.20
CA ARG A 170 1.02 3.14 10.03
C ARG A 170 1.47 3.92 8.79
N ALA A 171 2.04 3.21 7.83
CA ALA A 171 2.37 3.71 6.50
C ALA A 171 1.21 3.51 5.53
N HIS A 172 1.30 4.10 4.35
CA HIS A 172 0.38 3.92 3.24
C HIS A 172 1.16 3.51 2.00
N ALA A 173 0.62 2.57 1.23
CA ALA A 173 1.17 2.14 -0.04
C ALA A 173 0.06 1.95 -1.07
N VAL A 174 0.36 2.16 -2.34
CA VAL A 174 -0.53 1.82 -3.46
C VAL A 174 -0.07 0.50 -4.06
N HIS A 175 -1.00 -0.41 -4.27
CA HIS A 175 -0.76 -1.68 -4.93
C HIS A 175 -1.68 -1.81 -6.14
N VAL A 176 -1.11 -2.20 -7.27
CA VAL A 176 -1.83 -2.30 -8.54
C VAL A 176 -1.80 -3.73 -9.06
N ASN A 177 -2.96 -4.37 -9.12
CA ASN A 177 -3.15 -5.63 -9.80
C ASN A 177 -3.35 -5.38 -11.30
N GLY A 178 -2.58 -6.02 -12.15
CA GLY A 178 -2.74 -5.99 -13.60
C GLY A 178 -3.50 -7.22 -14.10
N PHE A 179 -4.80 -7.09 -14.37
CA PHE A 179 -5.61 -8.19 -14.90
C PHE A 179 -5.70 -8.14 -16.41
N THR A 180 -5.80 -9.30 -17.06
CA THR A 180 -6.19 -9.39 -18.49
C THR A 180 -7.67 -9.61 -18.64
N GLU A 181 -8.21 -9.35 -19.83
CA GLU A 181 -9.62 -9.58 -20.14
C GLU A 181 -10.08 -11.03 -19.87
N ASP A 182 -9.18 -12.00 -19.96
CA ASP A 182 -9.45 -13.43 -19.69
C ASP A 182 -9.33 -13.81 -18.21
N GLY A 183 -9.04 -12.86 -17.31
CA GLY A 183 -8.93 -13.09 -15.87
C GLY A 183 -7.59 -13.66 -15.42
N TYR A 184 -6.54 -13.58 -16.25
CA TYR A 184 -5.16 -13.83 -15.82
C TYR A 184 -4.61 -12.59 -15.14
N MET A 185 -3.54 -12.73 -14.37
CA MET A 185 -2.93 -11.63 -13.63
C MET A 185 -1.43 -11.52 -13.90
N TRP A 186 -0.95 -10.32 -14.18
CA TRP A 186 0.47 -9.99 -14.22
C TRP A 186 1.02 -9.87 -12.80
N CYS A 187 2.04 -10.67 -12.49
CA CYS A 187 2.77 -10.62 -11.24
C CYS A 187 4.23 -10.28 -11.51
N GLY A 188 4.78 -9.34 -10.73
CA GLY A 188 6.20 -9.02 -10.73
C GLY A 188 6.97 -9.96 -9.79
N ARG A 189 8.16 -10.39 -10.18
CA ARG A 189 9.11 -11.05 -9.28
C ARG A 189 10.10 -10.01 -8.77
N ARG A 190 10.13 -9.81 -7.48
CA ARG A 190 11.02 -8.85 -6.83
C ARG A 190 12.48 -9.16 -7.11
N SER A 191 13.26 -8.16 -7.45
CA SER A 191 14.71 -8.30 -7.66
C SER A 191 15.39 -8.86 -6.40
N MET A 192 16.42 -9.68 -6.59
CA MET A 192 17.25 -10.18 -5.49
C MET A 192 18.02 -9.08 -4.75
N ALA A 193 18.09 -7.87 -5.32
CA ALA A 193 18.68 -6.69 -4.68
C ALA A 193 17.75 -5.98 -3.69
N LYS A 194 16.44 -6.32 -3.67
CA LYS A 194 15.48 -5.71 -2.73
C LYS A 194 15.81 -6.13 -1.30
N ALA A 195 15.79 -5.15 -0.39
CA ALA A 195 16.06 -5.38 1.04
C ALA A 195 14.93 -6.11 1.78
N THR A 196 13.75 -6.20 1.20
CA THR A 196 12.57 -6.86 1.77
C THR A 196 12.01 -7.83 0.75
N ASP A 197 11.80 -9.08 1.17
CA ASP A 197 11.20 -10.16 0.39
C ASP A 197 11.83 -10.34 -1.02
N PRO A 198 13.17 -10.45 -1.13
CA PRO A 198 13.83 -10.63 -2.42
C PRO A 198 13.39 -11.95 -3.09
N GLY A 199 13.14 -11.91 -4.41
CA GLY A 199 12.76 -13.06 -5.22
C GLY A 199 11.31 -13.54 -5.05
N MET A 200 10.51 -12.94 -4.15
CA MET A 200 9.10 -13.26 -4.01
C MET A 200 8.28 -12.63 -5.14
N LEU A 201 7.11 -13.18 -5.41
CA LEU A 201 6.11 -12.57 -6.27
C LEU A 201 5.46 -11.36 -5.58
N ASP A 202 5.08 -10.39 -6.38
CA ASP A 202 4.41 -9.16 -5.95
C ASP A 202 3.28 -8.80 -6.93
N ASN A 203 2.48 -7.78 -6.62
CA ASN A 203 1.57 -7.19 -7.58
C ASN A 203 2.33 -6.68 -8.81
N MET A 204 1.63 -6.26 -9.84
CA MET A 204 2.27 -5.72 -11.06
C MET A 204 3.10 -4.46 -10.76
N ALA A 205 2.59 -3.60 -9.88
CA ALA A 205 3.33 -2.46 -9.37
C ALA A 205 2.90 -2.14 -7.92
N ALA A 206 3.82 -1.73 -7.06
CA ALA A 206 3.51 -1.39 -5.68
C ALA A 206 4.57 -0.50 -5.04
N GLY A 207 4.12 0.56 -4.38
CA GLY A 207 5.04 1.41 -3.64
C GLY A 207 4.41 2.28 -2.58
N GLY A 208 5.28 2.77 -1.71
CA GLY A 208 4.90 3.61 -0.57
C GLY A 208 4.52 5.01 -0.98
N LEU A 209 3.53 5.57 -0.29
CA LEU A 209 3.08 6.94 -0.49
C LEU A 209 4.07 7.92 0.13
N THR A 210 4.79 8.64 -0.70
CA THR A 210 5.77 9.63 -0.27
C THR A 210 5.13 11.00 0.01
N VAL A 211 5.87 11.84 0.72
CA VAL A 211 5.42 13.23 1.02
C VAL A 211 5.13 13.97 -0.28
N GLY A 212 3.95 14.60 -0.32
CA GLY A 212 3.50 15.41 -1.48
C GLY A 212 2.82 14.61 -2.58
N GLU A 213 2.72 13.29 -2.46
CA GLU A 213 1.96 12.46 -3.41
C GLU A 213 0.50 12.30 -2.98
N SER A 214 -0.38 12.21 -3.97
CA SER A 214 -1.70 11.60 -3.84
C SER A 214 -1.62 10.09 -4.12
N LEU A 215 -2.66 9.33 -3.75
CA LEU A 215 -2.74 7.90 -4.09
C LEU A 215 -2.63 7.67 -5.60
N GLN A 216 -3.29 8.52 -6.39
CA GLN A 216 -3.25 8.43 -7.84
C GLN A 216 -1.85 8.70 -8.39
N SER A 217 -1.18 9.78 -7.94
CA SER A 217 0.17 10.10 -8.44
C SER A 217 1.20 9.06 -8.01
N CYS A 218 1.09 8.49 -6.81
CA CYS A 218 1.90 7.36 -6.36
C CYS A 218 1.69 6.14 -7.27
N GLY A 219 0.45 5.74 -7.53
CA GLY A 219 0.16 4.61 -8.42
C GLY A 219 0.67 4.81 -9.85
N VAL A 220 0.51 6.01 -10.40
CA VAL A 220 1.03 6.35 -11.74
C VAL A 220 2.54 6.25 -11.78
N ARG A 221 3.25 6.80 -10.78
CA ARG A 221 4.70 6.73 -10.69
C ARG A 221 5.19 5.28 -10.61
N GLU A 222 4.63 4.47 -9.69
CA GLU A 222 5.02 3.07 -9.52
C GLU A 222 4.76 2.24 -10.78
N MET A 223 3.61 2.43 -11.44
CA MET A 223 3.33 1.74 -12.71
C MET A 223 4.29 2.14 -13.82
N ALA A 224 4.77 3.39 -13.85
CA ALA A 224 5.79 3.83 -14.81
C ALA A 224 7.16 3.25 -14.48
N GLU A 225 7.59 3.27 -13.22
CA GLU A 225 8.92 2.84 -12.76
C GLU A 225 9.04 1.31 -12.75
N GLU A 226 8.11 0.59 -12.17
CA GLU A 226 8.17 -0.86 -12.04
C GLU A 226 7.66 -1.61 -13.28
N ALA A 227 6.63 -1.09 -13.97
CA ALA A 227 5.97 -1.80 -15.08
C ALA A 227 6.11 -1.14 -16.46
N GLY A 228 6.69 0.07 -16.54
CA GLY A 228 6.93 0.78 -17.81
C GLY A 228 5.63 1.23 -18.50
N LEU A 229 4.55 1.44 -17.74
CA LEU A 229 3.26 1.82 -18.30
C LEU A 229 3.19 3.34 -18.56
N SER A 230 2.46 3.71 -19.60
CA SER A 230 2.20 5.13 -19.89
C SER A 230 1.26 5.74 -18.84
N GLU A 231 1.42 7.03 -18.57
CA GLU A 231 0.53 7.78 -17.67
C GLU A 231 -0.95 7.63 -18.05
N ALA A 232 -1.26 7.70 -19.35
CA ALA A 232 -2.62 7.57 -19.84
C ALA A 232 -3.27 6.22 -19.48
N LEU A 233 -2.50 5.11 -19.55
CA LEU A 233 -2.97 3.80 -19.14
C LEU A 233 -3.02 3.69 -17.61
N ALA A 234 -2.03 4.21 -16.91
CA ALA A 234 -1.98 4.17 -15.45
C ALA A 234 -3.16 4.92 -14.81
N LEU A 235 -3.59 6.04 -15.41
CA LEU A 235 -4.77 6.79 -14.96
C LEU A 235 -6.11 6.05 -15.12
N SER A 236 -6.17 4.98 -15.91
CA SER A 236 -7.36 4.12 -16.02
C SER A 236 -7.44 3.05 -14.92
N ALA A 237 -6.46 2.97 -14.02
CA ALA A 237 -6.53 2.07 -12.88
C ALA A 237 -7.70 2.43 -11.95
N VAL A 238 -8.49 1.42 -11.60
CA VAL A 238 -9.71 1.55 -10.78
C VAL A 238 -9.40 1.27 -9.32
N ALA A 239 -9.72 2.23 -8.44
CA ALA A 239 -9.62 2.04 -7.00
C ALA A 239 -10.67 1.03 -6.50
N GLN A 240 -10.25 0.07 -5.66
CA GLN A 240 -11.12 -0.99 -5.13
C GLN A 240 -11.01 -1.13 -3.61
N GLY A 241 -10.83 -0.03 -2.93
CA GLY A 241 -10.77 0.03 -1.47
C GLY A 241 -9.37 -0.15 -0.91
N GLN A 242 -9.30 -0.70 0.28
CA GLN A 242 -8.04 -0.85 1.01
C GLN A 242 -8.05 -2.11 1.88
N VAL A 243 -6.86 -2.60 2.18
CA VAL A 243 -6.62 -3.62 3.20
C VAL A 243 -5.50 -3.14 4.12
N THR A 244 -5.61 -3.42 5.41
CA THR A 244 -4.56 -3.08 6.37
C THR A 244 -3.80 -4.33 6.76
N THR A 245 -2.48 -4.27 6.77
CA THR A 245 -1.60 -5.34 7.26
C THR A 245 -0.85 -4.87 8.50
N CYS A 246 -0.74 -5.74 9.50
CA CYS A 246 0.03 -5.47 10.72
C CYS A 246 0.74 -6.74 11.15
N ARG A 247 2.07 -6.72 11.23
CA ARG A 247 2.86 -7.88 11.64
C ARG A 247 4.20 -7.47 12.27
N ALA A 248 4.67 -8.28 13.21
CA ALA A 248 6.01 -8.13 13.76
C ALA A 248 7.06 -8.48 12.70
N VAL A 249 8.10 -7.63 12.61
CA VAL A 249 9.27 -7.86 11.75
C VAL A 249 10.55 -7.59 12.55
N PRO A 250 11.73 -8.07 12.12
CA PRO A 250 12.98 -7.84 12.87
C PRO A 250 13.23 -6.38 13.24
N ARG A 251 12.91 -5.44 12.34
CA ARG A 251 13.11 -3.99 12.53
C ARG A 251 12.03 -3.27 13.33
N GLY A 252 11.00 -3.95 13.82
CA GLY A 252 9.86 -3.35 14.55
C GLY A 252 8.52 -3.91 14.13
N TRP A 253 7.62 -3.03 13.73
CA TRP A 253 6.29 -3.38 13.23
C TRP A 253 6.17 -2.96 11.76
N HIS A 254 5.73 -3.89 10.93
CA HIS A 254 5.22 -3.55 9.61
C HIS A 254 3.72 -3.33 9.76
N TYR A 255 3.32 -2.08 9.72
CA TYR A 255 1.93 -1.66 9.84
C TYR A 255 1.63 -0.75 8.66
N GLU A 256 0.77 -1.20 7.74
CA GLU A 256 0.57 -0.52 6.47
C GLU A 256 -0.87 -0.63 5.99
N THR A 257 -1.41 0.46 5.47
CA THR A 257 -2.65 0.48 4.72
C THR A 257 -2.31 0.41 3.24
N LEU A 258 -2.76 -0.67 2.60
CA LEU A 258 -2.54 -0.97 1.19
C LEU A 258 -3.78 -0.53 0.42
N TRP A 259 -3.62 0.48 -0.42
CA TRP A 259 -4.67 0.98 -1.30
C TRP A 259 -4.70 0.15 -2.57
N VAL A 260 -5.82 -0.54 -2.78
CA VAL A 260 -5.98 -1.53 -3.85
C VAL A 260 -6.47 -0.86 -5.12
N TYR A 261 -5.68 -0.99 -6.16
CA TYR A 261 -6.06 -0.59 -7.52
C TYR A 261 -6.01 -1.79 -8.45
N ASN A 262 -6.91 -1.81 -9.43
CA ASN A 262 -6.91 -2.82 -10.48
C ASN A 262 -6.80 -2.14 -11.84
N LEU A 263 -5.95 -2.67 -12.70
CA LEU A 263 -5.76 -2.19 -14.07
C LEU A 263 -6.07 -3.30 -15.06
N LEU A 264 -6.93 -3.02 -16.04
CA LEU A 264 -7.16 -3.92 -17.16
C LEU A 264 -6.03 -3.73 -18.19
N MET A 265 -5.18 -4.73 -18.30
CA MET A 265 -4.04 -4.72 -19.20
C MET A 265 -4.44 -5.03 -20.62
N PRO A 266 -4.06 -4.19 -21.61
CA PRO A 266 -4.25 -4.52 -23.02
C PRO A 266 -3.57 -5.84 -23.40
N ALA A 267 -4.21 -6.63 -24.27
CA ALA A 267 -3.73 -7.97 -24.61
C ALA A 267 -2.34 -7.98 -25.28
N ASP A 268 -1.99 -6.91 -25.97
CA ASP A 268 -0.74 -6.73 -26.69
C ASP A 268 0.37 -6.05 -25.86
N LEU A 269 0.04 -5.64 -24.63
CA LEU A 269 0.99 -4.93 -23.74
C LEU A 269 1.50 -5.86 -22.64
N LYS A 270 2.81 -5.91 -22.51
CA LYS A 270 3.51 -6.60 -21.42
C LYS A 270 4.20 -5.58 -20.53
N PRO A 271 4.11 -5.71 -19.19
CA PRO A 271 4.86 -4.84 -18.30
C PRO A 271 6.37 -5.08 -18.46
N VAL A 272 7.15 -4.00 -18.39
CA VAL A 272 8.60 -4.01 -18.55
C VAL A 272 9.23 -3.14 -17.47
N ASN A 273 10.01 -3.74 -16.60
CA ASN A 273 10.69 -3.04 -15.52
C ASN A 273 11.64 -1.94 -16.03
N GLN A 274 11.64 -0.76 -15.38
CA GLN A 274 12.45 0.40 -15.75
C GLN A 274 13.54 0.73 -14.70
N ASP A 275 13.31 0.38 -13.42
CA ASP A 275 14.16 0.81 -12.30
C ASP A 275 15.04 -0.30 -11.69
N GLY A 276 14.85 -1.56 -12.11
CA GLY A 276 15.58 -2.73 -11.62
C GLY A 276 15.02 -3.32 -10.33
N GLU A 277 13.87 -2.85 -9.84
CA GLU A 277 13.21 -3.39 -8.64
C GLU A 277 12.44 -4.69 -8.92
N VAL A 278 11.97 -4.89 -10.16
CA VAL A 278 11.33 -6.12 -10.65
C VAL A 278 12.28 -6.89 -11.57
N ALA A 279 12.56 -8.14 -11.24
CA ALA A 279 13.45 -8.99 -12.04
C ALA A 279 12.78 -9.51 -13.32
N GLU A 280 11.52 -9.90 -13.22
CA GLU A 280 10.73 -10.43 -14.34
C GLU A 280 9.23 -10.26 -14.09
N PHE A 281 8.43 -10.29 -15.15
CA PHE A 281 6.98 -10.36 -15.08
C PHE A 281 6.48 -11.70 -15.60
N SER A 282 5.51 -12.28 -14.90
CA SER A 282 4.84 -13.52 -15.30
C SER A 282 3.32 -13.28 -15.36
N LEU A 283 2.70 -13.77 -16.43
CA LEU A 283 1.25 -13.82 -16.56
C LEU A 283 0.76 -15.14 -15.97
N LEU A 284 0.07 -15.09 -14.84
CA LEU A 284 -0.36 -16.24 -14.06
C LEU A 284 -1.86 -16.46 -14.18
N SER A 285 -2.27 -17.75 -14.22
CA SER A 285 -3.68 -18.12 -14.09
C SER A 285 -4.17 -17.90 -12.66
N PRO A 286 -5.49 -17.81 -12.44
CA PRO A 286 -6.08 -17.72 -11.10
C PRO A 286 -5.54 -18.78 -10.13
N GLN A 287 -5.45 -20.04 -10.59
CA GLN A 287 -4.95 -21.14 -9.78
C GLN A 287 -3.48 -20.98 -9.41
N GLN A 288 -2.64 -20.51 -10.37
CA GLN A 288 -1.22 -20.27 -10.11
C GLN A 288 -0.99 -19.16 -9.11
N VAL A 289 -1.80 -18.09 -9.17
CA VAL A 289 -1.74 -17.00 -8.19
C VAL A 289 -2.11 -17.51 -6.80
N VAL A 290 -3.23 -18.24 -6.66
CA VAL A 290 -3.66 -18.78 -5.37
C VAL A 290 -2.67 -19.83 -4.84
N GLN A 291 -2.10 -20.65 -5.70
CA GLN A 291 -1.03 -21.58 -5.32
C GLN A 291 0.19 -20.83 -4.77
N ALA A 292 0.64 -19.78 -5.45
CA ALA A 292 1.77 -18.96 -4.98
C ALA A 292 1.50 -18.32 -3.61
N ILE A 293 0.27 -17.91 -3.34
CA ILE A 293 -0.16 -17.41 -2.02
C ILE A 293 -0.10 -18.55 -0.99
N ALA A 294 -0.69 -19.69 -1.27
CA ALA A 294 -0.71 -20.87 -0.38
C ALA A 294 0.69 -21.37 -0.03
N GLU A 295 1.61 -21.35 -1.00
CA GLU A 295 3.00 -21.76 -0.85
C GLU A 295 3.92 -20.66 -0.28
N LYS A 296 3.36 -19.49 0.07
CA LYS A 296 4.11 -18.32 0.57
C LYS A 296 5.22 -17.86 -0.36
N GLN A 297 4.97 -17.94 -1.66
CA GLN A 297 5.86 -17.46 -2.72
C GLN A 297 5.54 -16.03 -3.15
N MET A 298 4.40 -15.49 -2.71
CA MET A 298 3.99 -14.10 -2.90
C MET A 298 4.18 -13.32 -1.59
N THR A 299 4.55 -12.04 -1.67
CA THR A 299 4.67 -11.18 -0.49
C THR A 299 3.32 -11.12 0.24
N VAL A 300 3.36 -10.99 1.56
CA VAL A 300 2.12 -10.94 2.37
C VAL A 300 1.21 -9.80 1.92
N ASP A 301 1.80 -8.64 1.64
CA ASP A 301 1.06 -7.45 1.24
C ASP A 301 0.38 -7.64 -0.12
N ALA A 302 1.12 -8.15 -1.12
CA ALA A 302 0.54 -8.47 -2.43
C ALA A 302 -0.55 -9.55 -2.34
N ALA A 303 -0.32 -10.59 -1.55
CA ALA A 303 -1.31 -11.64 -1.34
C ALA A 303 -2.62 -11.10 -0.76
N CYS A 304 -2.54 -10.19 0.24
CA CYS A 304 -3.70 -9.53 0.83
C CYS A 304 -4.42 -8.62 -0.16
N VAL A 305 -3.67 -7.89 -1.01
CA VAL A 305 -4.24 -7.04 -2.05
C VAL A 305 -4.98 -7.86 -3.10
N VAL A 306 -4.40 -8.97 -3.57
CA VAL A 306 -5.08 -9.91 -4.48
C VAL A 306 -6.32 -10.50 -3.83
N ALA A 307 -6.22 -10.98 -2.59
CA ALA A 307 -7.34 -11.57 -1.87
C ALA A 307 -8.48 -10.57 -1.68
N HIS A 308 -8.16 -9.32 -1.33
CA HIS A 308 -9.15 -8.25 -1.23
C HIS A 308 -9.82 -7.98 -2.57
N ALA A 309 -9.05 -7.76 -3.64
CA ALA A 309 -9.59 -7.49 -4.97
C ALA A 309 -10.52 -8.61 -5.46
N VAL A 310 -10.09 -9.86 -5.29
CA VAL A 310 -10.85 -11.03 -5.77
C VAL A 310 -12.09 -11.31 -4.93
N LEU A 311 -12.04 -11.19 -3.61
CA LEU A 311 -13.17 -11.54 -2.74
C LEU A 311 -14.25 -10.44 -2.66
N HIS A 312 -13.89 -9.17 -2.90
CA HIS A 312 -14.80 -8.02 -2.77
C HIS A 312 -15.24 -7.40 -4.09
N ALA A 313 -14.85 -7.97 -5.24
CA ALA A 313 -15.17 -7.44 -6.57
C ALA A 313 -16.68 -7.36 -6.88
N CYS A 314 -17.51 -8.11 -6.18
CA CYS A 314 -18.97 -8.18 -6.44
C CYS A 314 -19.82 -7.35 -5.46
N GLY A 315 -19.23 -6.53 -4.61
CA GLY A 315 -19.90 -5.91 -3.45
C GLY A 315 -20.15 -4.41 -3.51
N LEU A 316 -19.92 -3.76 -4.64
CA LEU A 316 -20.22 -2.33 -4.76
C LEU A 316 -21.66 -2.16 -5.29
N GLN A 317 -22.65 -2.04 -4.39
CA GLN A 317 -23.96 -1.51 -4.77
C GLN A 317 -23.87 0.01 -4.81
N GLU A 318 -24.28 0.60 -5.95
CA GLU A 318 -24.57 2.03 -6.03
C GLU A 318 -25.77 2.31 -5.10
N VAL A 319 -25.54 3.04 -4.03
CA VAL A 319 -26.61 3.56 -3.19
C VAL A 319 -26.73 5.04 -3.44
N GLU A 320 -27.81 5.45 -4.10
CA GLU A 320 -28.15 6.86 -4.19
C GLU A 320 -28.52 7.41 -2.81
N GLN A 321 -27.67 8.21 -2.20
CA GLN A 321 -28.00 8.99 -1.02
C GLN A 321 -27.85 10.48 -1.32
N ASN A 322 -28.96 11.21 -1.23
CA ASN A 322 -29.02 12.68 -1.38
C ASN A 322 -28.49 13.23 -2.71
N GLY A 323 -28.73 12.52 -3.82
CA GLY A 323 -28.36 13.00 -5.17
C GLY A 323 -26.88 12.83 -5.52
N ALA A 324 -26.12 12.08 -4.71
CA ALA A 324 -24.77 11.63 -5.03
C ALA A 324 -24.74 10.10 -5.08
N VAL A 325 -24.12 9.54 -6.11
CA VAL A 325 -23.87 8.09 -6.22
C VAL A 325 -22.74 7.74 -5.26
N VAL A 326 -23.05 6.98 -4.22
CA VAL A 326 -22.07 6.49 -3.25
C VAL A 326 -21.98 4.98 -3.41
N GLN A 327 -20.79 4.47 -3.70
CA GLN A 327 -20.53 3.02 -3.75
C GLN A 327 -20.34 2.49 -2.32
N ARG A 328 -21.14 1.50 -1.93
CA ARG A 328 -20.99 0.78 -0.65
C ARG A 328 -20.50 -0.64 -0.92
N ALA A 329 -19.44 -1.04 -0.19
CA ALA A 329 -19.13 -2.45 -0.01
C ALA A 329 -20.23 -3.13 0.81
N LEU A 330 -20.66 -4.32 0.39
CA LEU A 330 -21.57 -5.19 1.14
C LEU A 330 -20.89 -5.80 2.35
#